data_5bf971508be42b1682caad2b46a240d5
#
_entry.id   5bf971508be42b1682caad2b46a240d5
#
_cell.length_a   1.000
_cell.length_b   1.000
_cell.length_c   1.000
_cell.angle_alpha   90.00
_cell.angle_beta   90.00
_cell.angle_gamma   90.00
#
_symmetry.space_group_name_H-M   'P 1'
#
loop_
_entity.id
_entity.type
_entity.pdbx_description
1 polymer ?
#
loop_
_entity_poly.entity_id
_entity_poly.type
_entity_poly.pdbx_seq_one_letter_code
_entity_poly.pdbx_strand_id
1 'polypeptide(L)'
;MKNLSKTEIAVMTGKTIFQNRIKQADRAAMGKSELLIKKSTNVKLGKRVTKGKWKGFPIFTLTLEERATCPRSCAHWADCYGNNMMYAFRYQAGPELEAMLETELAELQRKHPNGFLVRLHILGDFYSVGYVAKWAKWLGMFPALHVYGYTANQPDAADATERSIGQALLSLSDNCGSRWAVRFSGNFNRATMTANSADDSRAMAAVTAKQAFICPTQISKVTGKYAAKGEETLVPDCGACGLCWTASKPVVFITH
;
A
#
# COMPACT_ATOMS: atom_id res chain seq x y z
N MET A 1 16.38 -29.78 19.39
CA MET A 1 15.47 -28.64 19.11
C MET A 1 15.61 -28.31 17.63
N LYS A 2 14.51 -28.24 16.85
CA LYS A 2 14.56 -27.79 15.46
C LYS A 2 14.99 -26.30 15.44
N ASN A 3 16.04 -25.98 14.69
CA ASN A 3 16.42 -24.59 14.46
C ASN A 3 15.35 -23.95 13.56
N LEU A 4 14.64 -22.95 14.09
CA LEU A 4 13.64 -22.19 13.33
C LEU A 4 14.33 -21.38 12.22
N SER A 5 13.72 -21.36 11.05
CA SER A 5 14.12 -20.45 9.95
C SER A 5 13.84 -18.98 10.31
N LYS A 6 14.50 -18.04 9.63
CA LYS A 6 14.25 -16.60 9.81
C LYS A 6 12.77 -16.23 9.60
N THR A 7 12.11 -16.90 8.65
CA THR A 7 10.68 -16.68 8.37
C THR A 7 9.81 -17.16 9.52
N GLU A 8 10.07 -18.36 10.07
CA GLU A 8 9.32 -18.87 11.23
C GLU A 8 9.48 -17.96 12.44
N ILE A 9 10.70 -17.48 12.71
CA ILE A 9 10.94 -16.49 13.78
C ILE A 9 10.15 -15.21 13.53
N ALA A 10 10.15 -14.68 12.31
CA ALA A 10 9.42 -13.45 11.95
C ALA A 10 7.90 -13.60 12.10
N VAL A 11 7.35 -14.76 11.70
CA VAL A 11 5.93 -15.11 11.86
C VAL A 11 5.54 -15.16 13.33
N MET A 12 6.37 -15.80 14.18
CA MET A 12 6.13 -15.91 15.62
C MET A 12 6.23 -14.57 16.34
N THR A 13 7.27 -13.79 16.03
CA THR A 13 7.57 -12.53 16.73
C THR A 13 6.75 -11.35 16.22
N GLY A 14 6.15 -11.46 15.04
CA GLY A 14 5.44 -10.35 14.41
C GLY A 14 6.39 -9.24 13.92
N LYS A 15 7.59 -9.61 13.47
CA LYS A 15 8.61 -8.67 13.00
C LYS A 15 9.09 -9.00 11.60
N THR A 16 9.78 -8.06 10.96
CA THR A 16 10.46 -8.32 9.67
C THR A 16 11.59 -9.33 9.82
N ILE A 17 11.91 -10.08 8.75
CA ILE A 17 13.12 -10.91 8.70
C ILE A 17 14.40 -10.07 8.54
N PHE A 18 14.28 -8.78 8.14
CA PHE A 18 15.39 -7.87 7.85
C PHE A 18 15.55 -6.82 8.97
N GLN A 19 15.84 -7.27 10.19
CA GLN A 19 15.99 -6.40 11.36
C GLN A 19 17.03 -5.27 11.15
N ASN A 20 18.08 -5.54 10.39
CA ASN A 20 19.11 -4.56 10.05
C ASN A 20 18.66 -3.49 9.03
N ARG A 21 17.44 -3.58 8.53
CA ARG A 21 16.82 -2.62 7.61
C ARG A 21 15.75 -1.77 8.26
N ILE A 22 15.53 -1.95 9.56
CA ILE A 22 14.63 -1.09 10.33
C ILE A 22 15.32 0.23 10.60
N LYS A 23 14.59 1.32 10.42
CA LYS A 23 14.98 2.68 10.75
C LYS A 23 13.97 3.30 11.71
N GLN A 24 14.48 4.03 12.67
CA GLN A 24 13.66 4.97 13.41
C GLN A 24 13.58 6.28 12.62
N ALA A 25 12.42 6.93 12.66
CA ALA A 25 12.29 8.29 12.21
C ALA A 25 13.08 9.18 13.19
N ASP A 26 14.00 9.97 12.67
CA ASP A 26 14.85 10.86 13.47
C ASP A 26 14.68 12.30 13.02
N ARG A 27 14.07 13.12 13.86
CA ARG A 27 13.88 14.55 13.60
C ARG A 27 15.19 15.31 13.40
N ALA A 28 16.26 14.88 14.04
CA ALA A 28 17.58 15.52 13.86
C ALA A 28 18.18 15.25 12.47
N ALA A 29 17.68 14.20 11.79
CA ALA A 29 18.05 13.85 10.42
C ALA A 29 17.11 14.48 9.37
N MET A 30 16.14 15.31 9.76
CA MET A 30 15.22 15.97 8.82
C MET A 30 16.00 16.77 7.77
N GLY A 31 15.61 16.55 6.51
CA GLY A 31 16.33 17.09 5.35
C GLY A 31 17.48 16.22 4.85
N LYS A 32 17.93 15.23 5.63
CA LYS A 32 18.94 14.23 5.23
C LYS A 32 18.35 12.84 5.01
N SER A 33 17.18 12.57 5.57
CA SER A 33 16.46 11.28 5.44
C SER A 33 15.02 11.57 5.04
N GLU A 34 14.58 10.99 3.92
CA GLU A 34 13.20 11.12 3.42
C GLU A 34 12.43 9.85 3.80
N LEU A 35 11.28 10.03 4.48
CA LEU A 35 10.32 8.96 4.72
C LEU A 35 9.52 8.67 3.45
N LEU A 36 9.16 9.73 2.72
CA LEU A 36 8.39 9.68 1.48
C LEU A 36 9.33 9.68 0.28
N ILE A 37 9.58 8.50 -0.28
CA ILE A 37 10.57 8.30 -1.34
C ILE A 37 9.93 8.50 -2.72
N LYS A 38 10.36 9.52 -3.46
CA LYS A 38 9.91 9.82 -4.83
C LYS A 38 10.41 8.81 -5.87
N LYS A 39 11.61 8.29 -5.70
CA LYS A 39 12.24 7.35 -6.63
C LYS A 39 12.23 5.95 -6.04
N SER A 40 11.05 5.38 -5.86
CA SER A 40 10.95 3.97 -5.51
C SER A 40 11.66 3.13 -6.59
N THR A 41 12.49 2.19 -6.17
CA THR A 41 13.07 1.17 -7.05
C THR A 41 12.03 0.16 -7.54
N ASN A 42 10.80 0.24 -7.02
CA ASN A 42 9.70 -0.60 -7.47
C ASN A 42 9.19 -0.11 -8.82
N VAL A 43 9.64 -0.77 -9.88
CA VAL A 43 9.26 -0.47 -11.27
C VAL A 43 7.76 -0.51 -11.54
N LYS A 44 6.98 -1.21 -10.69
CA LYS A 44 5.51 -1.29 -10.82
C LYS A 44 4.80 0.03 -10.49
N LEU A 45 5.42 0.93 -9.71
CA LEU A 45 4.73 2.13 -9.21
C LEU A 45 4.77 3.30 -10.20
N GLY A 46 5.85 3.40 -10.98
CA GLY A 46 6.13 4.60 -11.74
C GLY A 46 6.56 5.78 -10.86
N LYS A 47 6.98 6.87 -11.49
CA LYS A 47 7.46 8.09 -10.79
C LYS A 47 6.40 9.19 -10.77
N ARG A 48 5.42 9.10 -11.67
CA ARG A 48 4.40 10.14 -11.92
C ARG A 48 3.15 9.49 -12.51
N VAL A 49 2.00 10.09 -12.23
CA VAL A 49 0.75 9.73 -12.90
C VAL A 49 0.78 10.27 -14.34
N THR A 50 0.58 9.40 -15.32
CA THR A 50 0.67 9.77 -16.75
C THR A 50 -0.68 9.92 -17.44
N LYS A 51 -1.77 9.41 -16.83
CA LYS A 51 -3.14 9.46 -17.37
C LYS A 51 -4.18 9.78 -16.30
N GLY A 52 -5.37 10.16 -16.75
CA GLY A 52 -6.56 10.32 -15.94
C GLY A 52 -6.52 11.53 -15.01
N LYS A 53 -7.39 11.49 -13.99
CA LYS A 53 -7.72 12.61 -13.11
C LYS A 53 -6.51 13.26 -12.44
N TRP A 54 -5.48 12.47 -12.07
CA TRP A 54 -4.30 12.95 -11.34
C TRP A 54 -3.05 13.05 -12.24
N LYS A 55 -3.25 13.18 -13.55
CA LYS A 55 -2.15 13.32 -14.53
C LYS A 55 -1.18 14.43 -14.11
N GLY A 56 0.09 14.10 -14.10
CA GLY A 56 1.17 15.03 -13.75
C GLY A 56 1.63 14.91 -12.28
N PHE A 57 0.84 14.32 -11.39
CA PHE A 57 1.21 14.20 -9.98
C PHE A 57 2.42 13.28 -9.79
N PRO A 58 3.46 13.71 -9.07
CA PRO A 58 4.54 12.83 -8.65
C PRO A 58 4.02 11.80 -7.64
N ILE A 59 4.59 10.60 -7.67
CA ILE A 59 4.25 9.50 -6.75
C ILE A 59 5.36 9.36 -5.72
N PHE A 60 4.99 9.40 -4.45
CA PHE A 60 5.83 9.14 -3.29
C PHE A 60 5.40 7.85 -2.61
N THR A 61 6.30 7.19 -1.91
CA THR A 61 6.04 5.90 -1.27
C THR A 61 6.47 5.92 0.18
N LEU A 62 5.67 5.32 1.06
CA LEU A 62 5.99 5.06 2.45
C LEU A 62 6.12 3.57 2.69
N THR A 63 7.15 3.18 3.43
CA THR A 63 7.41 1.78 3.80
C THR A 63 7.56 1.67 5.31
N LEU A 64 6.63 0.96 5.96
CA LEU A 64 6.67 0.67 7.38
C LEU A 64 7.21 -0.75 7.63
N GLU A 65 7.51 -1.07 8.89
CA GLU A 65 7.89 -2.43 9.26
C GLU A 65 6.70 -3.37 9.09
N GLU A 66 6.80 -4.30 8.14
CA GLU A 66 5.79 -5.34 7.95
C GLU A 66 5.68 -6.23 9.19
N ARG A 67 4.54 -6.83 9.40
CA ARG A 67 4.09 -7.58 10.58
C ARG A 67 3.97 -6.72 11.84
N ALA A 68 4.97 -5.90 12.19
CA ALA A 68 4.88 -5.03 13.36
C ALA A 68 3.73 -4.00 13.27
N THR A 69 3.37 -3.61 12.05
CA THR A 69 2.27 -2.67 11.77
C THR A 69 1.05 -3.33 11.12
N CYS A 70 1.16 -4.61 10.72
CA CYS A 70 0.09 -5.33 10.06
C CYS A 70 -0.82 -6.06 11.07
N PRO A 71 -2.11 -6.24 10.76
CA PRO A 71 -2.96 -7.11 11.57
C PRO A 71 -2.54 -8.58 11.42
N ARG A 72 -2.72 -9.35 12.48
CA ARG A 72 -2.40 -10.80 12.50
C ARG A 72 -3.26 -11.61 11.52
N SER A 73 -4.44 -11.11 11.20
CA SER A 73 -5.37 -11.70 10.22
C SER A 73 -4.93 -11.53 8.77
N CYS A 74 -3.83 -10.81 8.51
CA CYS A 74 -3.32 -10.62 7.16
C CYS A 74 -3.10 -11.97 6.47
N ALA A 75 -3.76 -12.21 5.32
CA ALA A 75 -3.66 -13.46 4.58
C ALA A 75 -2.22 -13.82 4.18
N HIS A 76 -1.35 -12.80 4.06
CA HIS A 76 0.07 -12.95 3.76
C HIS A 76 0.97 -12.84 4.99
N TRP A 77 0.46 -13.18 6.18
CA TRP A 77 1.28 -13.10 7.39
C TRP A 77 2.53 -13.96 7.32
N ALA A 78 2.42 -15.19 6.82
CA ALA A 78 3.52 -16.13 6.72
C ALA A 78 4.42 -15.87 5.50
N ASP A 79 3.81 -15.66 4.34
CA ASP A 79 4.44 -15.49 3.02
C ASP A 79 4.55 -14.02 2.59
N CYS A 80 4.71 -13.12 3.56
CA CYS A 80 4.73 -11.68 3.32
C CYS A 80 5.68 -11.30 2.16
N TYR A 81 5.18 -10.48 1.26
CA TYR A 81 5.94 -9.90 0.15
C TYR A 81 7.25 -9.23 0.62
N GLY A 82 7.25 -8.66 1.83
CA GLY A 82 8.43 -8.07 2.46
C GLY A 82 9.59 -9.04 2.61
N ASN A 83 9.35 -10.36 2.66
CA ASN A 83 10.40 -11.37 2.75
C ASN A 83 11.34 -11.35 1.53
N ASN A 84 10.90 -10.80 0.40
CA ASN A 84 11.68 -10.69 -0.84
C ASN A 84 12.29 -9.29 -1.03
N MET A 85 12.12 -8.36 -0.07
CA MET A 85 12.58 -6.97 -0.18
C MET A 85 13.78 -6.68 0.71
N MET A 86 14.89 -7.37 0.49
CA MET A 86 16.10 -7.29 1.34
C MET A 86 16.78 -5.91 1.37
N TYR A 87 16.58 -5.08 0.38
CA TYR A 87 17.18 -3.74 0.31
C TYR A 87 16.26 -2.61 0.78
N ALA A 88 14.97 -2.89 0.98
CA ALA A 88 14.04 -1.87 1.41
C ALA A 88 14.28 -1.49 2.88
N PHE A 89 14.41 -0.19 3.15
CA PHE A 89 14.33 0.33 4.51
C PHE A 89 12.87 0.32 4.97
N ARG A 90 12.67 0.07 6.26
CA ARG A 90 11.38 -0.01 6.94
C ARG A 90 11.39 0.95 8.11
N TYR A 91 10.43 1.85 8.17
CA TYR A 91 10.32 2.76 9.30
C TYR A 91 9.46 2.15 10.40
N GLN A 92 9.89 2.33 11.64
CA GLN A 92 9.10 1.97 12.82
C GLN A 92 7.93 2.94 12.97
N ALA A 93 6.78 2.40 13.37
CA ALA A 93 5.62 3.18 13.74
C ALA A 93 5.86 3.97 15.04
N GLY A 94 5.24 5.11 15.16
CA GLY A 94 5.27 5.89 16.39
C GLY A 94 5.21 7.41 16.17
N PRO A 95 5.19 8.17 17.27
CA PRO A 95 5.02 9.63 17.24
C PRO A 95 6.09 10.36 16.40
N GLU A 96 7.32 9.88 16.42
CA GLU A 96 8.42 10.49 15.65
C GLU A 96 8.18 10.33 14.13
N LEU A 97 7.75 9.14 13.69
CA LEU A 97 7.35 8.90 12.31
C LEU A 97 6.23 9.86 11.89
N GLU A 98 5.18 9.98 12.72
CA GLU A 98 4.01 10.82 12.43
C GLU A 98 4.39 12.31 12.33
N ALA A 99 5.25 12.79 13.22
CA ALA A 99 5.72 14.17 13.20
C ALA A 99 6.60 14.48 11.98
N MET A 100 7.48 13.55 11.58
CA MET A 100 8.27 13.69 10.37
C MET A 100 7.40 13.65 9.12
N LEU A 101 6.40 12.76 9.06
CA LEU A 101 5.45 12.72 7.95
C LEU A 101 4.70 14.05 7.79
N GLU A 102 4.22 14.65 8.87
CA GLU A 102 3.55 15.95 8.82
C GLU A 102 4.46 17.03 8.22
N THR A 103 5.73 17.04 8.58
CA THR A 103 6.71 17.99 8.05
C THR A 103 7.00 17.75 6.57
N GLU A 104 7.21 16.48 6.17
CA GLU A 104 7.47 16.15 4.77
C GLU A 104 6.25 16.43 3.89
N LEU A 105 5.03 16.16 4.37
CA LEU A 105 3.80 16.48 3.67
C LEU A 105 3.63 17.99 3.48
N ALA A 106 3.96 18.79 4.49
CA ALA A 106 3.95 20.25 4.38
C ALA A 106 4.95 20.75 3.32
N GLU A 107 6.13 20.15 3.27
CA GLU A 107 7.13 20.46 2.25
C GLU A 107 6.67 20.05 0.84
N LEU A 108 6.06 18.86 0.72
CA LEU A 108 5.50 18.38 -0.55
C LEU A 108 4.32 19.25 -1.02
N GLN A 109 3.46 19.70 -0.10
CA GLN A 109 2.39 20.67 -0.40
C GLN A 109 2.96 21.95 -1.00
N ARG A 110 4.07 22.46 -0.47
CA ARG A 110 4.73 23.67 -0.98
C ARG A 110 5.40 23.43 -2.34
N LYS A 111 6.04 22.26 -2.53
CA LYS A 111 6.75 21.88 -3.79
C LYS A 111 5.80 21.49 -4.92
N HIS A 112 4.65 20.94 -4.58
CA HIS A 112 3.67 20.37 -5.51
C HIS A 112 2.25 20.88 -5.22
N PRO A 113 1.99 22.20 -5.29
CA PRO A 113 0.70 22.79 -4.89
C PRO A 113 -0.48 22.30 -5.74
N ASN A 114 -0.22 21.82 -6.96
CA ASN A 114 -1.25 21.31 -7.87
C ASN A 114 -1.63 19.84 -7.62
N GLY A 115 -0.83 19.12 -6.84
CA GLY A 115 -1.10 17.75 -6.46
C GLY A 115 0.13 16.84 -6.40
N PHE A 116 0.11 15.92 -5.45
CA PHE A 116 1.05 14.81 -5.32
C PHE A 116 0.34 13.60 -4.73
N LEU A 117 0.87 12.42 -5.03
CA LEU A 117 0.26 11.13 -4.67
C LEU A 117 1.18 10.37 -3.73
N VAL A 118 0.64 9.91 -2.61
CA VAL A 118 1.36 9.05 -1.66
C VAL A 118 0.80 7.63 -1.72
N ARG A 119 1.67 6.65 -1.99
CA ARG A 119 1.37 5.22 -1.93
C ARG A 119 1.58 4.70 -0.52
N LEU A 120 0.51 4.38 0.17
CA LEU A 120 0.48 3.72 1.48
C LEU A 120 0.16 2.25 1.33
N HIS A 121 0.77 1.40 2.02
CA HIS A 121 2.13 1.26 2.47
C HIS A 121 2.78 0.28 1.51
N ILE A 122 4.05 0.48 1.12
CA ILE A 122 4.73 -0.53 0.29
C ILE A 122 4.86 -1.82 1.08
N LEU A 123 5.27 -1.71 2.34
CA LEU A 123 5.21 -2.74 3.38
C LEU A 123 4.57 -2.12 4.61
N GLY A 124 4.01 -2.96 5.48
CA GLY A 124 3.30 -2.53 6.66
C GLY A 124 1.84 -2.16 6.37
N ASP A 125 1.15 -1.68 7.40
CA ASP A 125 -0.26 -1.33 7.35
C ASP A 125 -0.56 -0.21 8.36
N PHE A 126 -1.82 0.20 8.47
CA PHE A 126 -2.30 1.12 9.50
C PHE A 126 -2.30 0.41 10.85
N TYR A 127 -1.54 0.93 11.78
CA TYR A 127 -1.26 0.30 13.07
C TYR A 127 -2.11 0.83 14.23
N SER A 128 -2.88 1.91 14.03
CA SER A 128 -3.77 2.45 15.05
C SER A 128 -4.83 3.37 14.46
N VAL A 129 -5.96 3.52 15.17
CA VAL A 129 -6.99 4.52 14.87
C VAL A 129 -6.43 5.94 14.91
N GLY A 130 -5.49 6.22 15.84
CA GLY A 130 -4.82 7.51 15.94
C GLY A 130 -4.02 7.85 14.67
N TYR A 131 -3.34 6.87 14.08
CA TYR A 131 -2.62 7.05 12.82
C TYR A 131 -3.57 7.30 11.64
N VAL A 132 -4.74 6.63 11.59
CA VAL A 132 -5.78 6.93 10.59
C VAL A 132 -6.30 8.36 10.76
N ALA A 133 -6.54 8.79 12.00
CA ALA A 133 -6.98 10.16 12.30
C ALA A 133 -5.93 11.22 11.88
N LYS A 134 -4.62 10.91 11.97
CA LYS A 134 -3.57 11.79 11.44
C LYS A 134 -3.70 11.95 9.92
N TRP A 135 -3.93 10.88 9.18
CA TRP A 135 -4.16 10.97 7.72
C TRP A 135 -5.39 11.79 7.37
N ALA A 136 -6.48 11.66 8.14
CA ALA A 136 -7.68 12.50 7.99
C ALA A 136 -7.33 13.98 8.19
N LYS A 137 -6.59 14.30 9.28
CA LYS A 137 -6.11 15.65 9.58
C LYS A 137 -5.23 16.19 8.44
N TRP A 138 -4.26 15.41 7.96
CA TRP A 138 -3.34 15.83 6.90
C TRP A 138 -4.04 16.06 5.56
N LEU A 139 -5.05 15.26 5.21
CA LEU A 139 -5.89 15.53 4.05
C LEU A 139 -6.64 16.86 4.15
N GLY A 140 -7.04 17.25 5.35
CA GLY A 140 -7.62 18.58 5.62
C GLY A 140 -6.58 19.71 5.50
N MET A 141 -5.38 19.49 6.04
CA MET A 141 -4.31 20.50 6.07
C MET A 141 -3.61 20.69 4.72
N PHE A 142 -3.52 19.62 3.89
CA PHE A 142 -2.76 19.61 2.65
C PHE A 142 -3.67 19.32 1.45
N PRO A 143 -4.27 20.36 0.82
CA PRO A 143 -5.21 20.17 -0.29
C PRO A 143 -4.61 19.46 -1.51
N ALA A 144 -3.30 19.56 -1.74
CA ALA A 144 -2.62 18.88 -2.84
C ALA A 144 -2.33 17.40 -2.56
N LEU A 145 -2.51 16.94 -1.32
CA LEU A 145 -2.26 15.54 -0.93
C LEU A 145 -3.35 14.62 -1.50
N HIS A 146 -2.91 13.58 -2.20
CA HIS A 146 -3.72 12.44 -2.63
C HIS A 146 -3.09 11.15 -2.12
N VAL A 147 -3.91 10.17 -1.76
CA VAL A 147 -3.44 8.94 -1.12
C VAL A 147 -4.06 7.73 -1.82
N TYR A 148 -3.27 6.69 -2.05
CA TYR A 148 -3.79 5.37 -2.37
C TYR A 148 -3.01 4.29 -1.65
N GLY A 149 -3.65 3.17 -1.40
CA GLY A 149 -3.04 2.08 -0.67
C GLY A 149 -3.95 0.87 -0.53
N TYR A 150 -3.49 -0.03 0.32
CA TYR A 150 -4.22 -1.24 0.68
C TYR A 150 -4.10 -1.45 2.17
N THR A 151 -5.11 -2.07 2.76
CA THR A 151 -5.11 -2.46 4.16
C THR A 151 -5.66 -3.88 4.31
N ALA A 152 -5.09 -4.63 5.24
CA ALA A 152 -5.64 -5.91 5.69
C ALA A 152 -6.61 -5.72 6.88
N ASN A 153 -6.63 -4.55 7.53
CA ASN A 153 -7.57 -4.26 8.60
C ASN A 153 -9.00 -4.21 8.06
N GLN A 154 -9.85 -5.17 8.45
CA GLN A 154 -11.23 -5.24 8.01
C GLN A 154 -12.17 -4.55 8.99
N PRO A 155 -13.20 -3.81 8.52
CA PRO A 155 -14.15 -3.13 9.40
C PRO A 155 -15.14 -4.07 10.09
N ASP A 156 -15.15 -5.34 9.71
CA ASP A 156 -15.90 -6.46 10.28
C ASP A 156 -15.00 -7.54 10.90
N ALA A 157 -13.71 -7.23 11.14
CA ALA A 157 -12.77 -8.15 11.76
C ALA A 157 -13.26 -8.63 13.15
N ALA A 158 -12.92 -9.88 13.50
CA ALA A 158 -13.20 -10.43 14.82
C ALA A 158 -12.39 -9.70 15.91
N ASP A 159 -11.11 -9.41 15.64
CA ASP A 159 -10.27 -8.62 16.52
C ASP A 159 -10.77 -7.17 16.63
N ALA A 160 -10.91 -6.68 17.86
CA ALA A 160 -11.47 -5.36 18.13
C ALA A 160 -10.58 -4.21 17.63
N THR A 161 -9.26 -4.37 17.69
CA THR A 161 -8.30 -3.36 17.24
C THR A 161 -8.33 -3.25 15.73
N GLU A 162 -8.23 -4.39 15.03
CA GLU A 162 -8.32 -4.45 13.56
C GLU A 162 -9.65 -3.85 13.08
N ARG A 163 -10.76 -4.25 13.70
CA ARG A 163 -12.11 -3.75 13.40
C ARG A 163 -12.20 -2.24 13.55
N SER A 164 -11.68 -1.68 14.64
CA SER A 164 -11.70 -0.24 14.89
C SER A 164 -10.89 0.53 13.84
N ILE A 165 -9.72 0.04 13.46
CA ILE A 165 -8.90 0.62 12.40
C ILE A 165 -9.64 0.52 11.06
N GLY A 166 -10.20 -0.64 10.73
CA GLY A 166 -10.97 -0.85 9.50
C GLY A 166 -12.18 0.08 9.38
N GLN A 167 -12.92 0.29 10.47
CA GLN A 167 -14.06 1.21 10.54
C GLN A 167 -13.62 2.67 10.35
N ALA A 168 -12.51 3.09 10.97
CA ALA A 168 -11.96 4.41 10.80
C ALA A 168 -11.52 4.67 9.34
N LEU A 169 -10.90 3.67 8.69
CA LEU A 169 -10.52 3.74 7.28
C LEU A 169 -11.73 3.81 6.35
N LEU A 170 -12.79 3.07 6.66
CA LEU A 170 -14.05 3.12 5.91
C LEU A 170 -14.68 4.51 5.99
N SER A 171 -14.80 5.06 7.22
CA SER A 171 -15.30 6.41 7.43
C SER A 171 -14.47 7.46 6.68
N LEU A 172 -13.15 7.33 6.69
CA LEU A 172 -12.28 8.24 5.95
C LEU A 172 -12.51 8.14 4.43
N SER A 173 -12.75 6.94 3.92
CA SER A 173 -13.08 6.73 2.50
C SER A 173 -14.39 7.39 2.10
N ASP A 174 -15.40 7.33 2.95
CA ASP A 174 -16.71 7.95 2.70
C ASP A 174 -16.60 9.48 2.70
N ASN A 175 -15.77 10.06 3.56
CA ASN A 175 -15.63 11.51 3.71
C ASN A 175 -14.62 12.16 2.75
N CYS A 176 -13.59 11.44 2.31
CA CYS A 176 -12.47 11.97 1.53
C CYS A 176 -12.27 11.27 0.18
N GLY A 177 -13.27 10.56 -0.33
CA GLY A 177 -13.20 9.63 -1.46
C GLY A 177 -12.57 10.16 -2.75
N SER A 178 -12.56 11.47 -2.97
CA SER A 178 -11.92 12.05 -4.17
C SER A 178 -10.37 12.08 -4.09
N ARG A 179 -9.79 12.05 -2.88
CA ARG A 179 -8.35 12.13 -2.62
C ARG A 179 -7.81 10.97 -1.80
N TRP A 180 -8.68 10.06 -1.37
CA TRP A 180 -8.36 8.89 -0.57
C TRP A 180 -8.83 7.62 -1.28
N ALA A 181 -7.93 6.72 -1.61
CA ALA A 181 -8.22 5.48 -2.33
C ALA A 181 -7.51 4.28 -1.66
N VAL A 182 -7.75 4.09 -0.37
CA VAL A 182 -7.28 2.91 0.35
C VAL A 182 -8.30 1.78 0.20
N ARG A 183 -7.83 0.62 -0.27
CA ARG A 183 -8.63 -0.56 -0.57
C ARG A 183 -8.46 -1.63 0.50
N PHE A 184 -9.52 -2.32 0.83
CA PHE A 184 -9.52 -3.43 1.79
C PHE A 184 -9.14 -4.73 1.09
N SER A 185 -8.06 -5.38 1.51
CA SER A 185 -7.58 -6.64 0.96
C SER A 185 -8.48 -7.80 1.40
N GLY A 186 -8.85 -8.66 0.44
CA GLY A 186 -9.62 -9.88 0.73
C GLY A 186 -11.12 -9.71 1.02
N ASN A 187 -11.67 -8.50 1.00
CA ASN A 187 -13.09 -8.27 1.24
C ASN A 187 -13.88 -8.25 -0.09
N PHE A 188 -14.60 -9.34 -0.38
CA PHE A 188 -15.38 -9.51 -1.59
C PHE A 188 -16.74 -8.78 -1.60
N ASN A 189 -17.23 -8.37 -0.45
CA ASN A 189 -18.54 -7.73 -0.31
C ASN A 189 -18.50 -6.22 -0.50
N ARG A 190 -17.33 -5.63 -0.81
CA ARG A 190 -17.15 -4.19 -0.99
C ARG A 190 -16.68 -3.85 -2.40
N ALA A 191 -16.97 -2.64 -2.84
CA ALA A 191 -16.51 -2.11 -4.13
C ALA A 191 -14.96 -2.05 -4.25
N THR A 192 -14.26 -2.36 -3.18
CA THR A 192 -12.80 -2.39 -3.06
C THR A 192 -12.36 -3.78 -2.63
N MET A 193 -12.37 -4.71 -3.54
CA MET A 193 -11.88 -6.07 -3.31
C MET A 193 -10.45 -6.19 -3.83
N THR A 194 -9.56 -6.81 -3.05
CA THR A 194 -8.33 -7.39 -3.56
C THR A 194 -8.37 -8.88 -3.31
N ALA A 195 -8.15 -9.68 -4.34
CA ALA A 195 -7.94 -11.11 -4.18
C ALA A 195 -6.43 -11.40 -4.26
N ASN A 196 -5.98 -12.30 -3.42
CA ASN A 196 -4.57 -12.57 -3.27
C ASN A 196 -4.11 -13.77 -4.11
N SER A 197 -5.04 -14.49 -4.74
CA SER A 197 -4.72 -15.70 -5.50
C SER A 197 -5.54 -15.81 -6.78
N ALA A 198 -4.91 -16.28 -7.86
CA ALA A 198 -5.59 -16.71 -9.07
C ALA A 198 -6.51 -17.92 -8.81
N ASP A 199 -6.23 -18.68 -7.73
CA ASP A 199 -7.01 -19.85 -7.32
C ASP A 199 -8.25 -19.48 -6.48
N ASP A 200 -8.41 -18.20 -6.13
CA ASP A 200 -9.63 -17.73 -5.50
C ASP A 200 -10.77 -17.72 -6.53
N SER A 201 -11.58 -18.76 -6.47
CA SER A 201 -12.69 -18.96 -7.42
C SER A 201 -13.69 -17.80 -7.45
N ARG A 202 -13.92 -17.13 -6.32
CA ARG A 202 -14.81 -15.96 -6.22
C ARG A 202 -14.23 -14.75 -6.94
N ALA A 203 -12.93 -14.51 -6.78
CA ALA A 203 -12.24 -13.42 -7.47
C ALA A 203 -12.26 -13.65 -8.98
N MET A 204 -11.97 -14.86 -9.43
CA MET A 204 -11.98 -15.22 -10.84
C MET A 204 -13.40 -15.19 -11.43
N ALA A 205 -14.41 -15.62 -10.70
CA ALA A 205 -15.81 -15.46 -11.09
C ALA A 205 -16.19 -13.99 -11.27
N ALA A 206 -15.78 -13.11 -10.34
CA ALA A 206 -16.03 -11.67 -10.44
C ALA A 206 -15.31 -11.04 -11.64
N VAL A 207 -14.10 -11.49 -11.99
CA VAL A 207 -13.38 -11.05 -13.20
C VAL A 207 -14.12 -11.49 -14.46
N THR A 208 -14.54 -12.75 -14.52
CA THR A 208 -15.30 -13.32 -15.65
C THR A 208 -16.63 -12.58 -15.85
N ALA A 209 -17.33 -12.27 -14.77
CA ALA A 209 -18.56 -11.47 -14.78
C ALA A 209 -18.31 -9.96 -15.03
N LYS A 210 -17.08 -9.52 -15.30
CA LYS A 210 -16.70 -8.10 -15.48
C LYS A 210 -17.02 -7.21 -14.26
N GLN A 211 -17.10 -7.79 -13.08
CA GLN A 211 -17.33 -7.11 -11.81
C GLN A 211 -16.04 -6.74 -11.10
N ALA A 212 -14.89 -7.29 -11.51
CA ALA A 212 -13.55 -6.99 -11.00
C ALA A 212 -12.53 -6.91 -12.13
N PHE A 213 -11.33 -6.39 -11.83
CA PHE A 213 -10.19 -6.34 -12.76
C PHE A 213 -9.02 -7.13 -12.18
N ILE A 214 -8.30 -7.85 -13.03
CA ILE A 214 -6.93 -8.29 -12.69
C ILE A 214 -6.00 -7.10 -12.80
N CYS A 215 -5.08 -6.93 -11.83
CA CYS A 215 -4.07 -5.89 -11.91
C CYS A 215 -3.27 -6.01 -13.21
N PRO A 216 -3.27 -5.00 -14.09
CA PRO A 216 -2.62 -5.09 -15.40
C PRO A 216 -1.13 -5.42 -15.34
N THR A 217 -0.43 -5.01 -14.26
CA THR A 217 0.99 -5.35 -14.07
C THR A 217 1.22 -6.85 -13.80
N GLN A 218 0.16 -7.62 -13.61
CA GLN A 218 0.21 -9.06 -13.31
C GLN A 218 -0.45 -9.92 -14.40
N ILE A 219 -1.17 -9.33 -15.34
CA ILE A 219 -1.86 -10.07 -16.42
C ILE A 219 -0.85 -10.90 -17.23
N SER A 220 0.35 -10.39 -17.45
CA SER A 220 1.41 -11.11 -18.15
C SER A 220 1.76 -12.44 -17.53
N LYS A 221 1.65 -12.55 -16.19
CA LYS A 221 1.94 -13.80 -15.47
C LYS A 221 0.88 -14.87 -15.69
N VAL A 222 -0.38 -14.45 -15.95
CA VAL A 222 -1.51 -15.38 -16.14
C VAL A 222 -1.68 -15.80 -17.58
N THR A 223 -1.47 -14.87 -18.51
CA THR A 223 -1.81 -15.10 -19.92
C THR A 223 -0.60 -15.48 -20.78
N GLY A 224 0.62 -15.41 -20.23
CA GLY A 224 1.86 -15.61 -21.00
C GLY A 224 2.09 -14.57 -22.11
N LYS A 225 1.16 -13.66 -22.34
CA LYS A 225 1.14 -12.75 -23.50
C LYS A 225 2.25 -11.70 -23.51
N TYR A 226 3.04 -11.58 -22.41
CA TYR A 226 4.11 -10.58 -22.31
C TYR A 226 5.49 -11.21 -22.04
N ALA A 227 5.65 -12.49 -22.34
CA ALA A 227 6.88 -13.25 -22.05
C ALA A 227 7.76 -13.50 -23.27
N ALA A 228 7.49 -12.92 -24.44
CA ALA A 228 8.39 -13.00 -25.57
C ALA A 228 9.60 -12.08 -25.35
N LYS A 229 10.78 -12.67 -25.17
CA LYS A 229 12.07 -11.97 -25.19
C LYS A 229 12.16 -11.15 -26.50
N GLY A 230 12.13 -9.81 -26.37
CA GLY A 230 12.36 -8.92 -27.52
C GLY A 230 11.23 -7.95 -27.87
N GLU A 231 10.01 -8.16 -27.43
CA GLU A 231 8.97 -7.14 -27.48
C GLU A 231 8.83 -6.51 -26.10
N GLU A 232 9.25 -5.26 -25.94
CA GLU A 232 8.88 -4.37 -24.82
C GLU A 232 7.37 -4.11 -24.88
N THR A 233 6.57 -5.13 -24.56
CA THR A 233 5.17 -4.89 -24.24
C THR A 233 5.14 -4.17 -22.91
N LEU A 234 4.99 -2.87 -23.00
CA LEU A 234 4.93 -1.92 -21.89
C LEU A 234 3.82 -2.32 -20.92
N VAL A 235 4.18 -3.16 -19.94
CA VAL A 235 3.29 -3.39 -18.80
C VAL A 235 3.10 -2.04 -18.12
N PRO A 236 1.87 -1.50 -18.07
CA PRO A 236 1.67 -0.17 -17.52
C PRO A 236 2.04 -0.18 -16.03
N ASP A 237 2.89 0.75 -15.61
CA ASP A 237 3.09 1.02 -14.18
C ASP A 237 1.82 1.59 -13.53
N CYS A 238 1.80 1.71 -12.21
CA CYS A 238 0.62 2.25 -11.50
C CYS A 238 0.27 3.66 -11.96
N GLY A 239 1.27 4.51 -12.26
CA GLY A 239 1.06 5.87 -12.75
C GLY A 239 0.40 5.90 -14.12
N ALA A 240 0.69 4.93 -14.99
CA ALA A 240 0.06 4.79 -16.29
C ALA A 240 -1.29 4.07 -16.23
N CYS A 241 -1.50 3.18 -15.27
CA CYS A 241 -2.71 2.40 -15.10
C CYS A 241 -3.83 3.17 -14.38
N GLY A 242 -3.59 3.63 -13.15
CA GLY A 242 -4.51 4.41 -12.32
C GLY A 242 -5.75 3.68 -11.80
N LEU A 243 -5.94 2.39 -12.08
CA LEU A 243 -7.15 1.64 -11.69
C LEU A 243 -7.38 1.62 -10.18
N CYS A 244 -6.30 1.58 -9.39
CA CYS A 244 -6.40 1.48 -7.93
C CYS A 244 -7.06 2.70 -7.28
N TRP A 245 -7.03 3.87 -7.93
CA TRP A 245 -7.64 5.10 -7.41
C TRP A 245 -8.76 5.67 -8.28
N THR A 246 -9.03 5.05 -9.44
CA THR A 246 -10.11 5.52 -10.34
C THR A 246 -11.24 4.52 -10.47
N ALA A 247 -10.98 3.21 -10.32
CA ALA A 247 -11.98 2.19 -10.54
C ALA A 247 -12.95 2.07 -9.35
N SER A 248 -14.22 2.05 -9.64
CA SER A 248 -15.29 1.69 -8.70
C SER A 248 -15.37 0.18 -8.44
N LYS A 249 -14.66 -0.63 -9.25
CA LYS A 249 -14.65 -2.10 -9.16
C LYS A 249 -13.45 -2.60 -8.37
N PRO A 250 -13.55 -3.78 -7.76
CA PRO A 250 -12.44 -4.48 -7.13
C PRO A 250 -11.26 -4.72 -8.07
N VAL A 251 -10.06 -4.71 -7.51
CA VAL A 251 -8.83 -5.08 -8.23
C VAL A 251 -8.30 -6.40 -7.67
N VAL A 252 -8.14 -7.38 -8.54
CA VAL A 252 -7.61 -8.71 -8.20
C VAL A 252 -6.10 -8.72 -8.39
N PHE A 253 -5.37 -9.14 -7.38
CA PHE A 253 -3.95 -9.44 -7.44
C PHE A 253 -3.75 -10.95 -7.46
N ILE A 254 -2.83 -11.38 -8.30
CA ILE A 254 -2.45 -12.78 -8.42
C ILE A 254 -1.27 -13.03 -7.51
N THR A 255 -1.29 -14.09 -6.73
CA THR A 255 -0.17 -14.51 -5.88
C THR A 255 1.07 -14.78 -6.72
N HIS A 256 2.20 -14.45 -6.16
CA HIS A 256 3.54 -14.59 -6.76
C HIS A 256 4.19 -15.90 -6.39
#